data_a3ff998bb0d5980e5b347f1cd8351136
#
_entry.id   a3ff998bb0d5980e5b347f1cd8351136
#
_cell.length_a   1.000
_cell.length_b   1.000
_cell.length_c   1.000
_cell.angle_alpha   90.00
_cell.angle_beta   90.00
_cell.angle_gamma   90.00
#
_symmetry.space_group_name_H-M   'P 1'
#
loop_
_entity.id
_entity.type
_entity.pdbx_description
1 polymer ?
#
loop_
_entity_poly.entity_id
_entity_poly.type
_entity_poly.pdbx_seq_one_letter_code
_entity_poly.pdbx_strand_id
1 'polypeptide(L)'
;MWTFLKTLRWPPRRLVLWHTVAAIPMATVVVLGGYLSYHYHKLGIQNRERVDRAYQVLDVVDGLYISIQNANIAVRDFIITGDDSDLASFKAALKTESEDSAKLRELLVASKTQEANLAKIDVAVAAKLSALSQTIVLRQQKGFEAAQQEIRNRDDGRAMAAIREQVTVLAENERRFLMRRQAATREHERDALLVGIFIAALSVTVRILIALGIRHVHAQRQAALAEEEQEASASATPG
;
A
#
# COMPACT_ATOMS: atom_id res chain seq x y z
N MET A 1 -61.14 17.48 21.31
CA MET A 1 -59.90 16.97 20.72
C MET A 1 -59.62 17.62 19.37
N TRP A 2 -59.74 18.99 19.25
CA TRP A 2 -59.58 19.73 17.99
C TRP A 2 -58.90 21.10 18.12
N THR A 3 -58.14 21.32 19.22
CA THR A 3 -57.50 22.63 19.51
C THR A 3 -55.98 22.64 19.39
N PHE A 4 -55.37 21.50 19.04
CA PHE A 4 -53.89 21.40 18.98
C PHE A 4 -53.25 21.69 17.63
N LEU A 5 -54.02 21.96 16.54
CA LEU A 5 -53.48 22.17 15.19
C LEU A 5 -53.34 23.64 14.77
N LYS A 6 -53.62 24.61 15.64
CA LYS A 6 -53.56 26.04 15.29
C LYS A 6 -52.26 26.76 15.63
N THR A 7 -51.25 26.08 16.21
CA THR A 7 -49.97 26.72 16.61
C THR A 7 -48.80 26.39 15.69
N LEU A 8 -49.00 25.67 14.60
CA LEU A 8 -47.92 25.46 13.61
C LEU A 8 -47.80 26.74 12.74
N ARG A 9 -47.22 27.81 13.33
CA ARG A 9 -46.79 28.97 12.55
C ARG A 9 -45.66 28.51 11.66
N TRP A 10 -45.91 28.34 10.36
CA TRP A 10 -44.88 28.11 9.34
C TRP A 10 -43.81 29.19 9.50
N PRO A 11 -42.51 28.82 9.61
CA PRO A 11 -41.48 29.83 9.70
C PRO A 11 -41.55 30.74 8.46
N PRO A 12 -41.35 32.05 8.64
CA PRO A 12 -41.44 32.99 7.53
C PRO A 12 -40.51 32.53 6.39
N ARG A 13 -40.98 32.53 5.15
CA ARG A 13 -40.29 32.02 3.94
C ARG A 13 -38.80 32.41 3.88
N ARG A 14 -38.43 33.55 4.44
CA ARG A 14 -37.04 34.03 4.52
C ARG A 14 -36.18 33.21 5.48
N LEU A 15 -36.69 32.67 6.58
CA LEU A 15 -35.99 31.83 7.52
C LEU A 15 -35.65 30.45 6.90
N VAL A 16 -36.58 29.88 6.13
CA VAL A 16 -36.38 28.65 5.38
C VAL A 16 -35.29 28.83 4.31
N LEU A 17 -35.31 29.95 3.58
CA LEU A 17 -34.26 30.28 2.60
C LEU A 17 -32.88 30.40 3.23
N TRP A 18 -32.73 30.98 4.43
CA TRP A 18 -31.45 31.09 5.11
C TRP A 18 -30.92 29.74 5.59
N HIS A 19 -31.79 28.84 6.06
CA HIS A 19 -31.39 27.49 6.43
C HIS A 19 -30.97 26.66 5.21
N THR A 20 -31.65 26.80 4.07
CA THR A 20 -31.25 26.11 2.83
C THR A 20 -29.92 26.63 2.28
N VAL A 21 -29.72 27.96 2.27
CA VAL A 21 -28.42 28.54 1.85
C VAL A 21 -27.28 28.13 2.76
N ALA A 22 -27.51 28.02 4.07
CA ALA A 22 -26.51 27.53 5.03
C ALA A 22 -26.21 26.01 4.90
N ALA A 23 -27.18 25.23 4.41
CA ALA A 23 -27.01 23.77 4.23
C ALA A 23 -26.18 23.41 2.99
N ILE A 24 -26.20 24.26 1.93
CA ILE A 24 -25.48 24.01 0.67
C ILE A 24 -23.95 23.81 0.88
N PRO A 25 -23.21 24.69 1.59
CA PRO A 25 -21.78 24.48 1.81
C PRO A 25 -21.48 23.18 2.57
N MET A 26 -22.33 22.83 3.53
CA MET A 26 -22.18 21.61 4.30
C MET A 26 -22.40 20.35 3.44
N ALA A 27 -23.43 20.35 2.61
CA ALA A 27 -23.67 19.26 1.66
C ALA A 27 -22.53 19.13 0.65
N THR A 28 -21.99 20.23 0.15
CA THR A 28 -20.83 20.25 -0.76
C THR A 28 -19.58 19.64 -0.11
N VAL A 29 -19.31 19.99 1.16
CA VAL A 29 -18.17 19.42 1.92
C VAL A 29 -18.33 17.91 2.10
N VAL A 30 -19.53 17.43 2.43
CA VAL A 30 -19.82 15.99 2.61
C VAL A 30 -19.66 15.24 1.28
N VAL A 31 -20.20 15.78 0.18
CA VAL A 31 -20.13 15.15 -1.14
C VAL A 31 -18.67 15.11 -1.65
N LEU A 32 -17.95 16.24 -1.56
CA LEU A 32 -16.52 16.29 -1.94
C LEU A 32 -15.66 15.40 -1.06
N GLY A 33 -15.88 15.40 0.24
CA GLY A 33 -15.17 14.54 1.18
C GLY A 33 -15.42 13.06 0.91
N GLY A 34 -16.67 12.68 0.64
CA GLY A 34 -17.05 11.33 0.26
C GLY A 34 -16.43 10.90 -1.06
N TYR A 35 -16.46 11.75 -2.08
CA TYR A 35 -15.83 11.49 -3.38
C TYR A 35 -14.31 11.32 -3.27
N LEU A 36 -13.62 12.22 -2.56
CA LEU A 36 -12.19 12.13 -2.32
C LEU A 36 -11.84 10.87 -1.55
N SER A 37 -12.56 10.56 -0.48
CA SER A 37 -12.37 9.35 0.31
C SER A 37 -12.52 8.08 -0.53
N TYR A 38 -13.54 8.01 -1.38
CA TYR A 38 -13.74 6.87 -2.30
C TYR A 38 -12.60 6.75 -3.31
N HIS A 39 -12.18 7.87 -3.90
CA HIS A 39 -11.10 7.89 -4.89
C HIS A 39 -9.75 7.45 -4.29
N TYR A 40 -9.40 7.96 -3.12
CA TYR A 40 -8.19 7.57 -2.39
C TYR A 40 -8.24 6.12 -1.90
N HIS A 41 -9.40 5.65 -1.47
CA HIS A 41 -9.57 4.25 -1.05
C HIS A 41 -9.32 3.28 -2.21
N LYS A 42 -9.85 3.55 -3.39
CA LYS A 42 -9.65 2.72 -4.60
C LYS A 42 -8.18 2.69 -5.04
N LEU A 43 -7.50 3.83 -5.03
CA LEU A 43 -6.06 3.91 -5.31
C LEU A 43 -5.23 3.17 -4.25
N GLY A 44 -5.64 3.21 -2.98
CA GLY A 44 -5.00 2.52 -1.87
C GLY A 44 -5.01 1.00 -2.03
N ILE A 45 -6.12 0.41 -2.48
CA ILE A 45 -6.24 -1.05 -2.69
C ILE A 45 -5.24 -1.53 -3.76
N GLN A 46 -5.24 -0.90 -4.93
CA GLN A 46 -4.30 -1.28 -6.02
C GLN A 46 -2.83 -1.12 -5.63
N ASN A 47 -2.53 -0.14 -4.79
CA ASN A 47 -1.18 0.06 -4.29
C ASN A 47 -0.77 -1.03 -3.28
N ARG A 48 -1.69 -1.50 -2.43
CA ARG A 48 -1.43 -2.59 -1.48
C ARG A 48 -1.11 -3.90 -2.20
N GLU A 49 -1.88 -4.28 -3.20
CA GLU A 49 -1.61 -5.50 -3.98
C GLU A 49 -0.21 -5.52 -4.62
N ARG A 50 0.25 -4.37 -5.12
CA ARG A 50 1.60 -4.25 -5.68
C ARG A 50 2.70 -4.33 -4.61
N VAL A 51 2.46 -3.74 -3.46
CA VAL A 51 3.37 -3.79 -2.31
C VAL A 51 3.46 -5.22 -1.77
N ASP A 52 2.31 -5.89 -1.60
CA ASP A 52 2.26 -7.28 -1.14
C ASP A 52 2.97 -8.22 -2.12
N ARG A 53 2.79 -8.00 -3.43
CA ARG A 53 3.53 -8.74 -4.46
C ARG A 53 5.02 -8.53 -4.36
N ALA A 54 5.50 -7.30 -4.15
CA ALA A 54 6.93 -7.03 -4.01
C ALA A 54 7.53 -7.73 -2.78
N TYR A 55 6.81 -7.79 -1.66
CA TYR A 55 7.23 -8.57 -0.49
C TYR A 55 7.25 -10.08 -0.78
N GLN A 56 6.26 -10.60 -1.51
CA GLN A 56 6.25 -11.99 -1.92
C GLN A 56 7.44 -12.33 -2.83
N VAL A 57 7.80 -11.44 -3.77
CA VAL A 57 8.99 -11.62 -4.62
C VAL A 57 10.26 -11.68 -3.77
N LEU A 58 10.40 -10.78 -2.77
CA LEU A 58 11.55 -10.79 -1.86
C LEU A 58 11.66 -12.09 -1.07
N ASP A 59 10.55 -12.57 -0.51
CA ASP A 59 10.48 -13.81 0.26
C ASP A 59 10.85 -15.02 -0.59
N VAL A 60 10.26 -15.12 -1.79
CA VAL A 60 10.51 -16.27 -2.68
C VAL A 60 11.90 -16.26 -3.28
N VAL A 61 12.48 -15.10 -3.59
CA VAL A 61 13.84 -15.02 -4.11
C VAL A 61 14.89 -15.38 -3.05
N ASP A 62 14.64 -15.01 -1.79
CA ASP A 62 15.49 -15.44 -0.67
C ASP A 62 15.35 -16.96 -0.45
N GLY A 63 14.13 -17.51 -0.52
CA GLY A 63 13.86 -18.94 -0.47
C GLY A 63 14.59 -19.73 -1.57
N LEU A 64 14.53 -19.25 -2.81
CA LEU A 64 15.25 -19.82 -3.94
C LEU A 64 16.75 -19.88 -3.69
N TYR A 65 17.34 -18.81 -3.18
CA TYR A 65 18.78 -18.79 -2.88
C TYR A 65 19.15 -19.78 -1.77
N ILE A 66 18.31 -19.87 -0.72
CA ILE A 66 18.50 -20.83 0.39
C ILE A 66 18.38 -22.27 -0.11
N SER A 67 17.42 -22.57 -1.00
CA SER A 67 17.25 -23.93 -1.53
C SER A 67 18.47 -24.38 -2.35
N ILE A 68 19.08 -23.48 -3.14
CA ILE A 68 20.32 -23.77 -3.87
C ILE A 68 21.49 -23.97 -2.92
N GLN A 69 21.60 -23.19 -1.85
CA GLN A 69 22.62 -23.42 -0.81
C GLN A 69 22.44 -24.78 -0.14
N ASN A 70 21.21 -25.14 0.22
CA ASN A 70 20.91 -26.45 0.82
C ASN A 70 21.25 -27.60 -0.12
N ALA A 71 20.95 -27.47 -1.42
CA ALA A 71 21.38 -28.44 -2.43
C ALA A 71 22.91 -28.59 -2.48
N ASN A 72 23.65 -27.47 -2.42
CA ASN A 72 25.09 -27.47 -2.43
C ASN A 72 25.69 -28.10 -1.16
N ILE A 73 25.11 -27.86 0.02
CA ILE A 73 25.48 -28.45 1.30
C ILE A 73 25.24 -29.96 1.25
N ALA A 74 24.03 -30.39 0.89
CA ALA A 74 23.66 -31.80 0.82
C ALA A 74 24.60 -32.61 -0.10
N VAL A 75 25.00 -32.06 -1.25
CA VAL A 75 25.97 -32.74 -2.13
C VAL A 75 27.35 -32.82 -1.51
N ARG A 76 27.83 -31.79 -0.81
CA ARG A 76 29.11 -31.83 -0.09
C ARG A 76 29.10 -32.88 1.02
N ASP A 77 28.02 -32.94 1.78
CA ASP A 77 27.85 -33.92 2.85
C ASP A 77 27.85 -35.33 2.26
N PHE A 78 27.06 -35.57 1.19
CA PHE A 78 27.07 -36.85 0.48
C PHE A 78 28.46 -37.26 -0.02
N ILE A 79 29.25 -36.31 -0.54
CA ILE A 79 30.61 -36.64 -1.01
C ILE A 79 31.50 -37.09 0.14
N ILE A 80 31.38 -36.47 1.32
CA ILE A 80 32.17 -36.78 2.52
C ILE A 80 31.68 -38.08 3.13
N THR A 81 30.39 -38.19 3.41
CA THR A 81 29.82 -39.32 4.18
C THR A 81 29.53 -40.55 3.31
N GLY A 82 29.07 -40.34 2.08
CA GLY A 82 28.50 -41.36 1.21
C GLY A 82 27.11 -41.84 1.64
N ASP A 83 26.43 -41.09 2.55
CA ASP A 83 25.12 -41.45 3.08
C ASP A 83 23.99 -41.04 2.11
N ASP A 84 23.11 -41.97 1.79
CA ASP A 84 21.96 -41.73 0.93
C ASP A 84 20.93 -40.73 1.53
N SER A 85 20.96 -40.52 2.85
CA SER A 85 20.13 -39.49 3.49
C SER A 85 20.43 -38.05 2.98
N ASP A 86 21.70 -37.80 2.64
CA ASP A 86 22.14 -36.54 2.06
C ASP A 86 21.54 -36.34 0.64
N LEU A 87 21.38 -37.44 -0.13
CA LEU A 87 20.69 -37.40 -1.41
C LEU A 87 19.19 -37.10 -1.29
N ALA A 88 18.54 -37.54 -0.19
CA ALA A 88 17.17 -37.17 0.09
C ALA A 88 17.06 -35.65 0.36
N SER A 89 18.00 -35.07 1.11
CA SER A 89 18.11 -33.64 1.36
C SER A 89 18.33 -32.84 0.07
N PHE A 90 19.22 -33.36 -0.81
CA PHE A 90 19.42 -32.77 -2.14
C PHE A 90 18.12 -32.74 -2.98
N LYS A 91 17.40 -33.87 -3.05
CA LYS A 91 16.12 -33.95 -3.77
C LYS A 91 15.07 -33.00 -3.21
N ALA A 92 15.00 -32.87 -1.88
CA ALA A 92 14.10 -31.93 -1.23
C ALA A 92 14.43 -30.47 -1.61
N ALA A 93 15.71 -30.11 -1.61
CA ALA A 93 16.18 -28.79 -2.02
C ALA A 93 15.85 -28.49 -3.49
N LEU A 94 16.01 -29.46 -4.39
CA LEU A 94 15.61 -29.33 -5.81
C LEU A 94 14.09 -29.08 -5.97
N LYS A 95 13.28 -29.76 -5.17
CA LYS A 95 11.82 -29.57 -5.21
C LYS A 95 11.46 -28.16 -4.79
N THR A 96 12.01 -27.68 -3.68
CA THR A 96 11.78 -26.32 -3.18
C THR A 96 12.25 -25.27 -4.20
N GLU A 97 13.43 -25.45 -4.80
CA GLU A 97 13.94 -24.57 -5.86
C GLU A 97 12.99 -24.48 -7.03
N SER A 98 12.48 -25.61 -7.52
CA SER A 98 11.53 -25.66 -8.64
C SER A 98 10.20 -24.95 -8.31
N GLU A 99 9.69 -25.12 -7.09
CA GLU A 99 8.47 -24.46 -6.60
C GLU A 99 8.68 -22.94 -6.51
N ASP A 100 9.81 -22.49 -5.94
CA ASP A 100 10.17 -21.07 -5.81
C ASP A 100 10.39 -20.41 -7.18
N SER A 101 11.09 -21.09 -8.10
CA SER A 101 11.31 -20.60 -9.46
C SER A 101 9.99 -20.45 -10.23
N ALA A 102 9.07 -21.41 -10.11
CA ALA A 102 7.74 -21.33 -10.71
C ALA A 102 6.93 -20.16 -10.15
N LYS A 103 6.96 -19.97 -8.83
CA LYS A 103 6.26 -18.88 -8.15
C LYS A 103 6.84 -17.51 -8.51
N LEU A 104 8.16 -17.39 -8.66
CA LEU A 104 8.79 -16.15 -9.15
C LEU A 104 8.33 -15.79 -10.55
N ARG A 105 8.22 -16.77 -11.47
CA ARG A 105 7.70 -16.51 -12.82
C ARG A 105 6.29 -15.95 -12.78
N GLU A 106 5.40 -16.51 -11.96
CA GLU A 106 4.04 -16.02 -11.79
C GLU A 106 4.01 -14.58 -11.26
N LEU A 107 4.81 -14.28 -10.23
CA LEU A 107 4.86 -12.96 -9.59
C LEU A 107 5.45 -11.88 -10.52
N LEU A 108 6.38 -12.24 -11.40
CA LEU A 108 7.16 -11.31 -12.23
C LEU A 108 6.61 -11.12 -13.66
N VAL A 109 5.59 -11.88 -14.05
CA VAL A 109 5.01 -11.86 -15.42
C VAL A 109 4.62 -10.47 -15.93
N ALA A 110 4.33 -9.52 -15.00
CA ALA A 110 3.94 -8.17 -15.36
C ALA A 110 5.12 -7.22 -15.68
N SER A 111 6.37 -7.69 -15.52
CA SER A 111 7.58 -6.86 -15.69
C SER A 111 8.62 -7.54 -16.58
N LYS A 112 8.69 -7.12 -17.84
CA LYS A 112 9.69 -7.65 -18.81
C LYS A 112 11.13 -7.55 -18.32
N THR A 113 11.48 -6.50 -17.58
CA THR A 113 12.82 -6.33 -17.01
C THR A 113 13.11 -7.38 -15.95
N GLN A 114 12.14 -7.68 -15.09
CA GLN A 114 12.28 -8.69 -14.03
C GLN A 114 12.25 -10.11 -14.61
N GLU A 115 11.46 -10.38 -15.64
CA GLU A 115 11.50 -11.64 -16.37
C GLU A 115 12.90 -11.89 -16.98
N ALA A 116 13.54 -10.85 -17.56
CA ALA A 116 14.89 -10.97 -18.09
C ALA A 116 15.94 -11.22 -16.99
N ASN A 117 15.77 -10.65 -15.80
CA ASN A 117 16.64 -10.92 -14.64
C ASN A 117 16.41 -12.34 -14.13
N LEU A 118 15.17 -12.80 -14.02
CA LEU A 118 14.85 -14.17 -13.63
C LEU A 118 15.44 -15.20 -14.62
N ALA A 119 15.36 -14.94 -15.93
CA ALA A 119 15.96 -15.81 -16.93
C ALA A 119 17.48 -16.00 -16.72
N LYS A 120 18.20 -14.97 -16.29
CA LYS A 120 19.63 -15.08 -15.94
C LYS A 120 19.85 -15.94 -14.68
N ILE A 121 18.98 -15.78 -13.68
CA ILE A 121 19.00 -16.62 -12.48
C ILE A 121 18.76 -18.07 -12.87
N ASP A 122 17.73 -18.37 -13.66
CA ASP A 122 17.38 -19.72 -14.10
C ASP A 122 18.56 -20.39 -14.82
N VAL A 123 19.26 -19.69 -15.69
CA VAL A 123 20.45 -20.23 -16.39
C VAL A 123 21.58 -20.55 -15.42
N ALA A 124 21.88 -19.64 -14.49
CA ALA A 124 22.94 -19.84 -13.51
C ALA A 124 22.61 -20.98 -12.52
N VAL A 125 21.36 -21.07 -12.07
CA VAL A 125 20.85 -22.12 -11.20
C VAL A 125 20.89 -23.47 -11.92
N ALA A 126 20.39 -23.58 -13.12
CA ALA A 126 20.41 -24.82 -13.90
C ALA A 126 21.83 -25.32 -14.13
N ALA A 127 22.77 -24.44 -14.45
CA ALA A 127 24.19 -24.80 -14.56
C ALA A 127 24.77 -25.34 -13.24
N LYS A 128 24.46 -24.67 -12.10
CA LYS A 128 24.91 -25.11 -10.77
C LYS A 128 24.32 -26.47 -10.40
N LEU A 129 23.00 -26.65 -10.56
CA LEU A 129 22.32 -27.92 -10.21
C LEU A 129 22.79 -29.09 -11.08
N SER A 130 23.04 -28.84 -12.37
CA SER A 130 23.63 -29.83 -13.28
C SER A 130 25.04 -30.25 -12.79
N ALA A 131 25.85 -29.28 -12.41
CA ALA A 131 27.18 -29.52 -11.87
C ALA A 131 27.17 -30.35 -10.57
N LEU A 132 26.21 -30.04 -9.67
CA LEU A 132 26.02 -30.83 -8.43
C LEU A 132 25.60 -32.26 -8.74
N SER A 133 24.67 -32.46 -9.65
CA SER A 133 24.22 -33.78 -10.07
C SER A 133 25.34 -34.61 -10.69
N GLN A 134 26.20 -34.01 -11.53
CA GLN A 134 27.39 -34.68 -12.08
C GLN A 134 28.36 -35.10 -11.00
N THR A 135 28.54 -34.28 -9.97
CA THR A 135 29.44 -34.61 -8.84
C THR A 135 28.89 -35.79 -8.02
N ILE A 136 27.59 -35.91 -7.84
CA ILE A 136 26.94 -37.05 -7.20
C ILE A 136 27.23 -38.33 -8.00
N VAL A 137 27.01 -38.29 -9.31
CA VAL A 137 27.27 -39.45 -10.20
C VAL A 137 28.76 -39.84 -10.14
N LEU A 138 29.67 -38.88 -10.12
CA LEU A 138 31.09 -39.14 -10.04
C LEU A 138 31.48 -39.82 -8.71
N ARG A 139 30.89 -39.36 -7.58
CA ARG A 139 31.05 -39.98 -6.25
C ARG A 139 30.58 -41.44 -6.23
N GLN A 140 29.44 -41.71 -6.84
CA GLN A 140 28.86 -43.07 -6.89
C GLN A 140 29.65 -44.00 -7.80
N GLN A 141 30.18 -43.51 -8.91
CA GLN A 141 30.86 -44.35 -9.90
C GLN A 141 32.34 -44.48 -9.65
N LYS A 142 33.05 -43.42 -9.21
CA LYS A 142 34.51 -43.37 -9.11
C LYS A 142 35.02 -43.09 -7.72
N GLY A 143 34.15 -42.96 -6.73
CA GLY A 143 34.51 -42.82 -5.34
C GLY A 143 34.83 -41.39 -4.89
N PHE A 144 35.30 -41.27 -3.66
CA PHE A 144 35.51 -40.00 -2.96
C PHE A 144 36.54 -39.09 -3.66
N GLU A 145 37.72 -39.65 -3.98
CA GLU A 145 38.84 -38.88 -4.53
C GLU A 145 38.49 -38.20 -5.84
N ALA A 146 37.77 -38.89 -6.73
CA ALA A 146 37.36 -38.36 -8.01
C ALA A 146 36.36 -37.21 -7.85
N ALA A 147 35.39 -37.35 -6.96
CA ALA A 147 34.43 -36.32 -6.66
C ALA A 147 35.07 -35.09 -5.99
N GLN A 148 36.02 -35.33 -5.05
CA GLN A 148 36.77 -34.28 -4.40
C GLN A 148 37.64 -33.48 -5.37
N GLN A 149 38.29 -34.18 -6.33
CA GLN A 149 39.09 -33.55 -7.37
C GLN A 149 38.21 -32.63 -8.25
N GLU A 150 37.03 -33.10 -8.63
CA GLU A 150 36.07 -32.33 -9.43
C GLU A 150 35.66 -31.03 -8.71
N ILE A 151 35.37 -31.10 -7.41
CA ILE A 151 35.03 -29.89 -6.61
C ILE A 151 36.20 -28.93 -6.55
N ARG A 152 37.44 -29.43 -6.40
CA ARG A 152 38.65 -28.58 -6.36
C ARG A 152 38.91 -27.90 -7.69
N ASN A 153 38.66 -28.59 -8.80
CA ASN A 153 38.87 -28.04 -10.13
C ASN A 153 37.79 -27.07 -10.57
N ARG A 154 36.60 -27.21 -9.98
CA ARG A 154 35.44 -26.36 -10.28
C ARG A 154 35.44 -25.14 -9.39
N ASP A 155 35.26 -23.97 -9.97
CA ASP A 155 35.10 -22.72 -9.22
C ASP A 155 33.67 -22.55 -8.68
N ASP A 156 33.29 -23.43 -7.75
CA ASP A 156 31.99 -23.45 -7.14
C ASP A 156 31.68 -22.14 -6.39
N GLY A 157 32.71 -21.47 -5.87
CA GLY A 157 32.55 -20.16 -5.22
C GLY A 157 32.10 -19.08 -6.18
N ARG A 158 32.63 -19.07 -7.40
CA ARG A 158 32.29 -18.11 -8.43
C ARG A 158 30.87 -18.33 -8.95
N ALA A 159 30.45 -19.59 -9.13
CA ALA A 159 29.07 -19.90 -9.54
C ALA A 159 28.05 -19.44 -8.50
N MET A 160 28.28 -19.70 -7.22
CA MET A 160 27.39 -19.22 -6.14
C MET A 160 27.43 -17.69 -5.99
N ALA A 161 28.57 -17.05 -6.20
CA ALA A 161 28.68 -15.59 -6.19
C ALA A 161 27.85 -14.95 -7.33
N ALA A 162 27.90 -15.54 -8.54
CA ALA A 162 27.10 -15.08 -9.66
C ALA A 162 25.58 -15.22 -9.42
N ILE A 163 25.14 -16.34 -8.84
CA ILE A 163 23.72 -16.51 -8.44
C ILE A 163 23.33 -15.45 -7.41
N ARG A 164 24.15 -15.28 -6.37
CA ARG A 164 23.90 -14.26 -5.33
C ARG A 164 23.79 -12.86 -5.91
N GLU A 165 24.67 -12.50 -6.84
CA GLU A 165 24.64 -11.20 -7.50
C GLU A 165 23.31 -10.97 -8.25
N GLN A 166 22.85 -11.94 -9.03
CA GLN A 166 21.60 -11.83 -9.78
C GLN A 166 20.37 -11.78 -8.84
N VAL A 167 20.35 -12.60 -7.80
CA VAL A 167 19.33 -12.56 -6.74
C VAL A 167 19.31 -11.21 -6.05
N THR A 168 20.47 -10.65 -5.72
CA THR A 168 20.58 -9.32 -5.10
C THR A 168 20.04 -8.24 -6.03
N VAL A 169 20.35 -8.26 -7.32
CA VAL A 169 19.83 -7.30 -8.31
C VAL A 169 18.32 -7.35 -8.38
N LEU A 170 17.71 -8.54 -8.39
CA LEU A 170 16.26 -8.72 -8.38
C LEU A 170 15.66 -8.12 -7.09
N ALA A 171 16.20 -8.51 -5.93
CA ALA A 171 15.72 -8.05 -4.63
C ALA A 171 15.85 -6.53 -4.45
N GLU A 172 16.98 -5.93 -4.87
CA GLU A 172 17.16 -4.48 -4.80
C GLU A 172 16.19 -3.69 -5.69
N ASN A 173 15.80 -4.23 -6.83
CA ASN A 173 14.79 -3.61 -7.68
C ASN A 173 13.43 -3.53 -6.96
N GLU A 174 13.03 -4.62 -6.28
CA GLU A 174 11.79 -4.64 -5.48
C GLU A 174 11.89 -3.73 -4.24
N ARG A 175 13.01 -3.75 -3.52
CA ARG A 175 13.24 -2.85 -2.38
C ARG A 175 13.19 -1.38 -2.80
N ARG A 176 13.80 -1.01 -3.92
CA ARG A 176 13.73 0.36 -4.48
C ARG A 176 12.30 0.74 -4.87
N PHE A 177 11.54 -0.19 -5.42
CA PHE A 177 10.12 0.03 -5.69
C PHE A 177 9.34 0.31 -4.40
N LEU A 178 9.51 -0.52 -3.35
CA LEU A 178 8.87 -0.35 -2.05
C LEU A 178 9.23 1.00 -1.39
N MET A 179 10.51 1.38 -1.39
CA MET A 179 10.96 2.66 -0.83
C MET A 179 10.33 3.87 -1.53
N ARG A 180 10.28 3.85 -2.87
CA ARG A 180 9.63 4.94 -3.64
C ARG A 180 8.14 5.04 -3.33
N ARG A 181 7.45 3.90 -3.20
CA ARG A 181 6.03 3.86 -2.86
C ARG A 181 5.77 4.37 -1.44
N GLN A 182 6.60 3.99 -0.49
CA GLN A 182 6.49 4.44 0.89
C GLN A 182 6.70 5.96 1.01
N ALA A 183 7.66 6.53 0.28
CA ALA A 183 7.87 7.97 0.22
C ALA A 183 6.65 8.70 -0.36
N ALA A 184 6.12 8.25 -1.50
CA ALA A 184 4.95 8.83 -2.13
C ALA A 184 3.68 8.75 -1.24
N THR A 185 3.50 7.66 -0.49
CA THR A 185 2.35 7.52 0.42
C THR A 185 2.41 8.54 1.56
N ARG A 186 3.58 8.79 2.14
CA ARG A 186 3.76 9.78 3.21
C ARG A 186 3.45 11.22 2.75
N GLU A 187 3.84 11.58 1.53
CA GLU A 187 3.49 12.89 0.96
C GLU A 187 1.99 13.03 0.78
N HIS A 188 1.31 12.03 0.23
CA HIS A 188 -0.14 12.06 0.03
C HIS A 188 -0.94 12.07 1.34
N GLU A 189 -0.49 11.37 2.38
CA GLU A 189 -1.12 11.40 3.70
C GLU A 189 -1.03 12.80 4.32
N ARG A 190 0.12 13.45 4.21
CA ARG A 190 0.32 14.82 4.69
C ARG A 190 -0.56 15.82 3.95
N ASP A 191 -0.62 15.73 2.63
CA ASP A 191 -1.44 16.61 1.80
C ASP A 191 -2.94 16.40 2.09
N ALA A 192 -3.40 15.18 2.26
CA ALA A 192 -4.78 14.86 2.62
C ALA A 192 -5.15 15.42 4.01
N LEU A 193 -4.25 15.35 4.99
CA LEU A 193 -4.44 15.96 6.30
C LEU A 193 -4.55 17.49 6.21
N LEU A 194 -3.67 18.14 5.45
CA LEU A 194 -3.70 19.59 5.26
C LEU A 194 -4.99 20.05 4.57
N VAL A 195 -5.43 19.35 3.54
CA VAL A 195 -6.71 19.61 2.87
C VAL A 195 -7.89 19.41 3.83
N GLY A 196 -7.89 18.36 4.64
CA GLY A 196 -8.91 18.11 5.66
C GLY A 196 -9.00 19.22 6.69
N ILE A 197 -7.85 19.67 7.21
CA ILE A 197 -7.76 20.80 8.16
C ILE A 197 -8.28 22.09 7.52
N PHE A 198 -7.89 22.38 6.28
CA PHE A 198 -8.36 23.57 5.55
C PHE A 198 -9.86 23.58 5.35
N ILE A 199 -10.46 22.45 4.95
CA ILE A 199 -11.90 22.30 4.78
C ILE A 199 -12.65 22.50 6.12
N ALA A 200 -12.11 21.93 7.20
CA ALA A 200 -12.68 22.09 8.54
C ALA A 200 -12.64 23.56 9.00
N ALA A 201 -11.51 24.23 8.82
CA ALA A 201 -11.36 25.65 9.16
C ALA A 201 -12.31 26.54 8.34
N LEU A 202 -12.43 26.30 7.03
CA LEU A 202 -13.35 27.02 6.16
C LEU A 202 -14.82 26.82 6.61
N SER A 203 -15.21 25.59 6.96
CA SER A 203 -16.54 25.27 7.47
C SER A 203 -16.88 26.03 8.75
N VAL A 204 -15.94 26.10 9.69
CA VAL A 204 -16.09 26.87 10.95
C VAL A 204 -16.23 28.36 10.66
N THR A 205 -15.39 28.90 9.78
CA THR A 205 -15.42 30.33 9.40
C THR A 205 -16.76 30.71 8.79
N VAL A 206 -17.28 29.92 7.86
CA VAL A 206 -18.59 30.14 7.25
C VAL A 206 -19.70 30.13 8.29
N ARG A 207 -19.68 29.21 9.25
CA ARG A 207 -20.67 29.16 10.35
C ARG A 207 -20.61 30.41 11.23
N ILE A 208 -19.41 30.90 11.57
CA ILE A 208 -19.24 32.12 12.37
C ILE A 208 -19.81 33.33 11.60
N LEU A 209 -19.50 33.47 10.32
CA LEU A 209 -20.03 34.56 9.49
C LEU A 209 -21.56 34.55 9.38
N ILE A 210 -22.17 33.38 9.20
CA ILE A 210 -23.60 33.22 9.19
C ILE A 210 -24.22 33.61 10.55
N ALA A 211 -23.62 33.15 11.66
CA ALA A 211 -24.11 33.49 12.99
C ALA A 211 -24.02 34.99 13.30
N LEU A 212 -22.92 35.62 12.89
CA LEU A 212 -22.75 37.10 13.04
C LEU A 212 -23.76 37.86 12.15
N GLY A 213 -24.00 37.44 10.93
CA GLY A 213 -25.00 38.03 10.03
C GLY A 213 -26.42 37.94 10.60
N ILE A 214 -26.82 36.79 11.16
CA ILE A 214 -28.11 36.62 11.82
C ILE A 214 -28.23 37.55 13.04
N ARG A 215 -27.21 37.63 13.87
CA ARG A 215 -27.21 38.55 15.04
C ARG A 215 -27.35 40.00 14.62
N HIS A 216 -26.65 40.41 13.59
CA HIS A 216 -26.70 41.78 13.08
C HIS A 216 -28.11 42.15 12.56
N VAL A 217 -28.74 41.27 11.79
CA VAL A 217 -30.11 41.46 11.29
C VAL A 217 -31.12 41.48 12.42
N HIS A 218 -30.97 40.67 13.47
CA HIS A 218 -31.84 40.71 14.64
C HIS A 218 -31.69 42.01 15.43
N ALA A 219 -30.44 42.51 15.62
CA ALA A 219 -30.20 43.77 16.32
C ALA A 219 -30.83 44.95 15.57
N GLN A 220 -30.72 45.04 14.24
CA GLN A 220 -31.35 46.07 13.44
C GLN A 220 -32.88 46.04 13.52
N ARG A 221 -33.49 44.85 13.55
CA ARG A 221 -34.95 44.72 13.70
C ARG A 221 -35.45 45.15 15.09
N GLN A 222 -34.70 44.85 16.13
CA GLN A 222 -35.06 45.27 17.48
C GLN A 222 -34.96 46.81 17.61
N ALA A 223 -33.94 47.41 17.01
CA ALA A 223 -33.80 48.87 16.99
C ALA A 223 -34.98 49.55 16.23
N ALA A 224 -35.34 49.02 15.05
CA ALA A 224 -36.47 49.58 14.29
C ALA A 224 -37.82 49.43 15.01
N LEU A 225 -38.07 48.30 15.72
CA LEU A 225 -39.29 48.14 16.52
C LEU A 225 -39.33 49.07 17.73
N ALA A 226 -38.16 49.34 18.36
CA ALA A 226 -38.09 50.29 19.48
C ALA A 226 -38.33 51.73 19.03
N GLU A 227 -37.92 52.13 17.83
CA GLU A 227 -38.20 53.43 17.24
C GLU A 227 -39.69 53.58 16.93
N GLU A 228 -40.37 52.55 16.34
CA GLU A 228 -41.81 52.57 16.10
C GLU A 228 -42.61 52.64 17.40
N GLU A 229 -42.22 51.97 18.47
CA GLU A 229 -42.86 52.06 19.77
C GLU A 229 -42.71 53.44 20.42
N GLN A 230 -41.54 54.07 20.30
CA GLN A 230 -41.31 55.44 20.74
C GLN A 230 -42.13 56.48 19.99
N GLU A 231 -42.23 56.38 18.66
CA GLU A 231 -43.06 57.27 17.86
C GLU A 231 -44.56 57.10 18.18
N ALA A 232 -45.01 55.83 18.38
CA ALA A 232 -46.41 55.57 18.78
C ALA A 232 -46.71 56.10 20.18
N SER A 233 -45.78 56.03 21.11
CA SER A 233 -46.00 56.58 22.46
C SER A 233 -45.98 58.12 22.49
N ALA A 234 -45.14 58.74 21.66
CA ALA A 234 -45.07 60.21 21.51
C ALA A 234 -46.37 60.81 20.88
N SER A 235 -46.97 60.06 19.97
CA SER A 235 -48.24 60.49 19.29
C SER A 235 -49.51 60.23 20.15
N ALA A 236 -49.42 59.42 21.21
CA ALA A 236 -50.52 59.08 22.11
C ALA A 236 -50.68 60.01 23.33
N THR A 237 -49.80 61.00 23.52
CA THR A 237 -49.95 62.01 24.61
C THR A 237 -50.83 63.17 24.17
N PRO A 238 -52.12 63.24 24.55
CA PRO A 238 -52.97 64.42 24.27
C PRO A 238 -52.60 65.56 25.19
N GLY A 239 -52.36 66.75 24.62
CA GLY A 239 -52.21 68.02 25.28
C GLY A 239 -53.46 68.46 26.06
#